data_ad887201338c369bffb2908e7303181f
#
_entry.id   ad887201338c369bffb2908e7303181f
#
_cell.length_a   1.000
_cell.length_b   1.000
_cell.length_c   1.000
_cell.angle_alpha   90.00
_cell.angle_beta   90.00
_cell.angle_gamma   90.00
#
_symmetry.space_group_name_H-M   'P 1'
#
loop_
_entity.id
_entity.type
_entity.pdbx_description
1 polymer ?
#
loop_
_entity_poly.entity_id
_entity_poly.type
_entity_poly.pdbx_seq_one_letter_code
_entity_poly.pdbx_strand_id
1 'polypeptide(L)'
;MKVLPHAFLASILAFSSAFATAAEVKNVSPAKTAASVQMTSQQELIDLFFAAAKIGNSEVINEFLKHGFPVDVRNQDGYTPLMMATYYGHQGIVTTLLTKGADRCARDNRGNTALMGALFKMEFSIAKQLRQVDCDAQAKKTGQKTTAEFAKVIGQEKQLQKIIKEQENGLKAVK
;
A
#
# COMPACT_ATOMS: atom_id res chain seq x y z
N MET A 1 74.11 -4.18 -33.72
CA MET A 1 74.61 -3.00 -34.45
C MET A 1 73.72 -1.80 -34.08
N LYS A 2 74.38 -0.84 -33.43
CA LYS A 2 74.20 0.61 -33.52
C LYS A 2 72.84 1.13 -33.00
N VAL A 3 72.78 1.69 -31.85
CA VAL A 3 73.28 3.01 -31.33
C VAL A 3 72.11 4.03 -31.23
N LEU A 4 71.80 4.39 -29.97
CA LEU A 4 71.14 5.67 -29.56
C LEU A 4 71.91 6.86 -30.14
N PRO A 5 71.34 8.06 -30.21
CA PRO A 5 71.31 8.90 -29.01
C PRO A 5 70.22 10.00 -28.96
N HIS A 6 70.03 10.48 -27.72
CA HIS A 6 69.97 11.88 -27.22
C HIS A 6 68.75 12.75 -27.58
N ALA A 7 67.92 13.03 -26.59
CA ALA A 7 67.94 14.25 -25.76
C ALA A 7 67.58 15.56 -26.46
N PHE A 8 66.55 16.19 -25.95
CA PHE A 8 66.38 17.64 -25.77
C PHE A 8 65.14 17.87 -24.91
N LEU A 9 65.30 18.13 -23.65
CA LEU A 9 65.29 19.43 -22.99
C LEU A 9 64.02 20.29 -23.20
N ALA A 10 63.30 20.37 -22.09
CA ALA A 10 62.67 21.54 -21.48
C ALA A 10 61.80 22.47 -22.34
N SER A 11 60.57 22.53 -21.97
CA SER A 11 59.87 23.80 -21.91
C SER A 11 58.83 23.77 -20.77
N ILE A 12 59.17 24.45 -19.75
CA ILE A 12 58.28 24.90 -18.68
C ILE A 12 57.36 25.92 -19.28
N LEU A 13 56.09 25.67 -19.28
CA LEU A 13 55.08 26.74 -19.36
C LEU A 13 54.02 26.47 -18.32
N ALA A 14 54.06 27.31 -17.33
CA ALA A 14 53.10 27.55 -16.31
C ALA A 14 51.69 27.71 -16.94
N PHE A 15 50.78 26.83 -16.62
CA PHE A 15 49.40 27.12 -16.81
C PHE A 15 48.74 27.42 -15.47
N SER A 16 48.43 28.65 -15.40
CA SER A 16 47.72 29.42 -14.41
C SER A 16 46.61 28.63 -13.73
N SER A 17 46.60 28.67 -12.43
CA SER A 17 45.54 28.39 -11.50
C SER A 17 44.20 28.91 -11.98
N ALA A 18 43.35 28.03 -12.49
CA ALA A 18 41.95 28.28 -12.51
C ALA A 18 41.38 27.82 -11.16
N PHE A 19 41.11 28.78 -10.31
CA PHE A 19 40.28 28.63 -9.12
C PHE A 19 38.96 28.02 -9.54
N ALA A 20 38.79 26.72 -9.28
CA ALA A 20 37.47 26.15 -9.19
C ALA A 20 36.84 26.72 -7.92
N THR A 21 35.94 27.65 -8.09
CA THR A 21 35.03 28.11 -7.05
C THR A 21 34.34 26.89 -6.49
N ALA A 22 34.75 26.54 -5.25
CA ALA A 22 33.97 25.62 -4.44
C ALA A 22 32.55 26.18 -4.33
N ALA A 23 31.65 25.58 -5.04
CA ALA A 23 30.22 25.84 -4.87
C ALA A 23 29.95 25.54 -3.38
N GLU A 24 29.53 26.56 -2.70
CA GLU A 24 29.13 26.59 -1.31
C GLU A 24 28.08 25.49 -1.10
N VAL A 25 28.49 24.35 -0.57
CA VAL A 25 27.61 23.33 -0.06
C VAL A 25 26.93 23.98 1.15
N LYS A 26 25.76 24.58 0.89
CA LYS A 26 24.89 25.11 1.93
C LYS A 26 24.67 24.02 2.96
N ASN A 27 25.05 24.35 4.16
CA ASN A 27 24.96 23.59 5.40
C ASN A 27 23.56 22.95 5.57
N VAL A 28 23.34 21.79 4.94
CA VAL A 28 22.14 20.99 5.18
C VAL A 28 22.41 20.21 6.46
N SER A 29 21.72 20.60 7.51
CA SER A 29 21.84 19.96 8.82
C SER A 29 21.70 18.44 8.70
N PRO A 30 22.64 17.63 9.19
CA PRO A 30 22.64 16.16 9.01
C PRO A 30 21.39 15.49 9.59
N ALA A 31 20.74 16.09 10.57
CA ALA A 31 19.48 15.59 11.13
C ALA A 31 18.29 15.71 10.15
N LYS A 32 18.26 16.75 9.31
CA LYS A 32 17.22 16.92 8.28
C LYS A 32 17.38 15.93 7.13
N THR A 33 18.61 15.62 6.76
CA THR A 33 18.91 14.66 5.69
C THR A 33 18.59 13.23 6.11
N ALA A 34 18.92 12.82 7.34
CA ALA A 34 18.60 11.49 7.86
C ALA A 34 17.08 11.26 7.97
N ALA A 35 16.33 12.24 8.48
CA ALA A 35 14.88 12.15 8.58
C ALA A 35 14.20 12.06 7.20
N SER A 36 14.65 12.82 6.20
CA SER A 36 14.11 12.77 4.84
C SER A 36 14.41 11.43 4.15
N VAL A 37 15.60 10.87 4.31
CA VAL A 37 15.97 9.56 3.78
C VAL A 37 15.15 8.45 4.44
N GLN A 38 14.93 8.49 5.75
CA GLN A 38 14.10 7.51 6.45
C GLN A 38 12.63 7.59 6.02
N MET A 39 12.08 8.78 5.85
CA MET A 39 10.70 8.95 5.34
C MET A 39 10.56 8.40 3.92
N THR A 40 11.53 8.61 3.05
CA THR A 40 11.54 8.06 1.68
C THR A 40 11.56 6.54 1.71
N SER A 41 12.44 5.92 2.50
CA SER A 41 12.53 4.46 2.63
C SER A 41 11.25 3.83 3.19
N GLN A 42 10.60 4.47 4.16
CA GLN A 42 9.34 3.98 4.70
C GLN A 42 8.20 4.06 3.67
N GLN A 43 8.13 5.14 2.90
CA GLN A 43 7.13 5.29 1.84
C GLN A 43 7.34 4.26 0.73
N GLU A 44 8.57 3.98 0.34
CA GLU A 44 8.89 2.94 -0.65
C GLU A 44 8.42 1.54 -0.20
N LEU A 45 8.58 1.20 1.08
CA LEU A 45 8.08 -0.05 1.64
C LEU A 45 6.54 -0.12 1.61
N ILE A 46 5.87 0.98 1.96
CA ILE A 46 4.41 1.08 1.86
C ILE A 46 3.98 0.86 0.40
N ASP A 47 4.59 1.56 -0.55
CA ASP A 47 4.26 1.47 -1.96
C ASP A 47 4.49 0.05 -2.52
N LEU A 48 5.56 -0.63 -2.10
CA LEU A 48 5.84 -2.02 -2.48
C LEU A 48 4.78 -2.98 -1.91
N PHE A 49 4.38 -2.79 -0.64
CA PHE A 49 3.34 -3.61 -0.02
C PHE A 49 1.98 -3.43 -0.72
N PHE A 50 1.63 -2.19 -1.07
CA PHE A 50 0.44 -1.90 -1.88
C PHE A 50 0.52 -2.47 -3.29
N ALA A 51 1.67 -2.39 -3.94
CA ALA A 51 1.90 -2.99 -5.25
C ALA A 51 1.71 -4.51 -5.19
N ALA A 52 2.25 -5.18 -4.17
CA ALA A 52 2.06 -6.61 -3.96
C ALA A 52 0.58 -6.99 -3.76
N ALA A 53 -0.15 -6.21 -2.95
CA ALA A 53 -1.59 -6.41 -2.75
C ALA A 53 -2.40 -6.20 -4.05
N LYS A 54 -1.98 -5.25 -4.89
CA LYS A 54 -2.61 -4.93 -6.17
C LYS A 54 -2.42 -6.01 -7.23
N ILE A 55 -1.19 -6.58 -7.33
CA ILE A 55 -0.85 -7.56 -8.38
C ILE A 55 -1.08 -9.02 -7.95
N GLY A 56 -1.44 -9.25 -6.69
CA GLY A 56 -1.69 -10.59 -6.18
C GLY A 56 -0.44 -11.35 -5.73
N ASN A 57 0.65 -10.66 -5.39
CA ASN A 57 1.90 -11.29 -4.95
C ASN A 57 1.83 -11.69 -3.47
N SER A 58 1.34 -12.92 -3.22
CA SER A 58 1.19 -13.45 -1.86
C SER A 58 2.52 -13.67 -1.14
N GLU A 59 3.60 -13.94 -1.86
CA GLU A 59 4.92 -14.16 -1.27
C GLU A 59 5.45 -12.88 -0.62
N VAL A 60 5.41 -11.77 -1.34
CA VAL A 60 5.80 -10.45 -0.82
C VAL A 60 4.91 -10.04 0.35
N ILE A 61 3.59 -10.22 0.25
CA ILE A 61 2.65 -9.93 1.35
C ILE A 61 3.04 -10.72 2.61
N ASN A 62 3.29 -12.03 2.46
CA ASN A 62 3.65 -12.88 3.61
C ASN A 62 4.98 -12.47 4.23
N GLU A 63 5.98 -12.10 3.43
CA GLU A 63 7.29 -11.68 3.92
C GLU A 63 7.20 -10.37 4.72
N PHE A 64 6.46 -9.40 4.23
CA PHE A 64 6.20 -8.15 4.97
C PHE A 64 5.53 -8.41 6.32
N LEU A 65 4.46 -9.21 6.32
CA LEU A 65 3.70 -9.52 7.53
C LEU A 65 4.49 -10.37 8.54
N LYS A 66 5.37 -11.24 8.07
CA LYS A 66 6.29 -12.03 8.88
C LYS A 66 7.29 -11.13 9.64
N HIS A 67 7.74 -10.06 9.00
CA HIS A 67 8.64 -9.07 9.61
C HIS A 67 7.91 -7.98 10.41
N GLY A 68 6.62 -8.16 10.69
CA GLY A 68 5.85 -7.25 11.54
C GLY A 68 5.45 -5.93 10.85
N PHE A 69 5.44 -5.90 9.52
CA PHE A 69 4.94 -4.74 8.80
C PHE A 69 3.47 -4.50 9.13
N PRO A 70 3.05 -3.25 9.41
CA PRO A 70 1.69 -2.96 9.83
C PRO A 70 0.67 -3.36 8.76
N VAL A 71 -0.29 -4.23 9.15
CA VAL A 71 -1.29 -4.79 8.22
C VAL A 71 -2.26 -3.76 7.68
N ASP A 72 -2.54 -2.70 8.45
CA ASP A 72 -3.50 -1.63 8.11
C ASP A 72 -2.82 -0.30 7.75
N VAL A 73 -1.58 -0.35 7.18
CA VAL A 73 -0.96 0.85 6.63
C VAL A 73 -1.89 1.53 5.62
N ARG A 74 -1.78 2.84 5.51
CA ARG A 74 -2.63 3.63 4.60
C ARG A 74 -1.79 4.34 3.55
N ASN A 75 -2.29 4.34 2.32
CA ASN A 75 -1.75 5.21 1.29
C ASN A 75 -2.36 6.61 1.36
N GLN A 76 -1.99 7.50 0.46
CA GLN A 76 -2.46 8.89 0.42
C GLN A 76 -3.99 9.02 0.26
N ASP A 77 -4.64 8.07 -0.39
CA ASP A 77 -6.10 8.02 -0.56
C ASP A 77 -6.82 7.39 0.65
N GLY A 78 -6.08 6.96 1.67
CA GLY A 78 -6.60 6.27 2.85
C GLY A 78 -6.91 4.79 2.62
N TYR A 79 -6.57 4.20 1.47
CA TYR A 79 -6.73 2.76 1.24
C TYR A 79 -5.84 1.96 2.18
N THR A 80 -6.35 0.79 2.59
CA THR A 80 -5.56 -0.26 3.24
C THR A 80 -5.16 -1.35 2.23
N PRO A 81 -4.15 -2.19 2.52
CA PRO A 81 -3.83 -3.35 1.69
C PRO A 81 -5.01 -4.30 1.49
N LEU A 82 -5.87 -4.46 2.53
CA LEU A 82 -7.11 -5.23 2.43
C LEU A 82 -8.07 -4.67 1.37
N MET A 83 -8.26 -3.34 1.33
CA MET A 83 -9.07 -2.69 0.29
C MET A 83 -8.48 -2.91 -1.10
N MET A 84 -7.15 -2.81 -1.23
CA MET A 84 -6.47 -3.01 -2.50
C MET A 84 -6.62 -4.45 -3.00
N ALA A 85 -6.29 -5.45 -2.17
CA ALA A 85 -6.44 -6.86 -2.52
C ALA A 85 -7.89 -7.22 -2.86
N THR A 86 -8.86 -6.65 -2.13
CA THR A 86 -10.30 -6.81 -2.39
C THR A 86 -10.69 -6.24 -3.75
N TYR A 87 -10.28 -5.02 -4.06
CA TYR A 87 -10.63 -4.34 -5.31
C TYR A 87 -10.10 -5.07 -6.55
N TYR A 88 -8.94 -5.74 -6.43
CA TYR A 88 -8.33 -6.52 -7.50
C TYR A 88 -8.67 -8.03 -7.45
N GLY A 89 -9.57 -8.47 -6.56
CA GLY A 89 -10.09 -9.84 -6.53
C GLY A 89 -9.12 -10.89 -5.97
N HIS A 90 -8.07 -10.49 -5.24
CA HIS A 90 -7.06 -11.41 -4.72
C HIS A 90 -7.51 -12.07 -3.40
N GLN A 91 -8.46 -13.00 -3.49
CA GLN A 91 -9.10 -13.65 -2.34
C GLN A 91 -8.10 -14.29 -1.36
N GLY A 92 -7.02 -14.91 -1.85
CA GLY A 92 -5.97 -15.49 -1.01
C GLY A 92 -5.28 -14.45 -0.13
N ILE A 93 -4.94 -13.28 -0.71
CA ILE A 93 -4.34 -12.15 0.04
C ILE A 93 -5.35 -11.57 1.03
N VAL A 94 -6.61 -11.41 0.63
CA VAL A 94 -7.68 -10.98 1.54
C VAL A 94 -7.74 -11.90 2.75
N THR A 95 -7.72 -13.23 2.55
CA THR A 95 -7.72 -14.21 3.65
C THR A 95 -6.49 -14.04 4.54
N THR A 96 -5.29 -13.91 3.96
CA THR A 96 -4.05 -13.70 4.69
C THR A 96 -4.11 -12.43 5.55
N LEU A 97 -4.49 -11.30 4.96
CA LEU A 97 -4.58 -10.02 5.67
C LEU A 97 -5.59 -10.08 6.83
N LEU A 98 -6.76 -10.67 6.61
CA LEU A 98 -7.78 -10.85 7.64
C LEU A 98 -7.30 -11.77 8.78
N THR A 99 -6.57 -12.84 8.48
CA THR A 99 -5.97 -13.73 9.46
C THR A 99 -4.90 -13.01 10.31
N LYS A 100 -4.24 -12.02 9.72
CA LYS A 100 -3.25 -11.16 10.40
C LYS A 100 -3.87 -9.96 11.11
N GLY A 101 -5.20 -9.89 11.19
CA GLY A 101 -5.93 -8.90 11.98
C GLY A 101 -6.27 -7.61 11.22
N ALA A 102 -6.24 -7.62 9.89
CA ALA A 102 -6.66 -6.45 9.12
C ALA A 102 -8.08 -6.00 9.48
N ASP A 103 -8.26 -4.70 9.68
CA ASP A 103 -9.55 -4.10 10.01
C ASP A 103 -10.52 -4.12 8.82
N ARG A 104 -11.53 -4.99 8.90
CA ARG A 104 -12.59 -5.09 7.89
C ARG A 104 -13.42 -3.82 7.74
N CYS A 105 -13.48 -3.02 8.81
CA CYS A 105 -14.30 -1.82 8.87
C CYS A 105 -13.51 -0.54 8.58
N ALA A 106 -12.20 -0.64 8.33
CA ALA A 106 -11.40 0.48 7.89
C ALA A 106 -12.06 1.20 6.71
N ARG A 107 -11.95 2.53 6.69
CA ARG A 107 -12.53 3.37 5.64
C ARG A 107 -11.45 4.18 4.95
N ASP A 108 -11.56 4.29 3.62
CA ASP A 108 -10.76 5.22 2.83
C ASP A 108 -11.17 6.70 3.07
N ASN A 109 -10.49 7.63 2.43
CA ASN A 109 -10.78 9.06 2.55
C ASN A 109 -12.18 9.46 2.01
N ARG A 110 -12.84 8.57 1.26
CA ARG A 110 -14.21 8.75 0.75
C ARG A 110 -15.26 8.06 1.62
N GLY A 111 -14.83 7.43 2.71
CA GLY A 111 -15.69 6.68 3.63
C GLY A 111 -16.08 5.29 3.14
N ASN A 112 -15.42 4.72 2.13
CA ASN A 112 -15.72 3.38 1.65
C ASN A 112 -14.93 2.32 2.42
N THR A 113 -15.55 1.15 2.61
CA THR A 113 -14.92 -0.04 3.20
C THR A 113 -14.47 -1.04 2.13
N ALA A 114 -13.66 -2.03 2.52
CA ALA A 114 -13.31 -3.15 1.64
C ALA A 114 -14.55 -3.88 1.11
N LEU A 115 -15.59 -4.09 1.94
CA LEU A 115 -16.85 -4.71 1.52
C LEU A 115 -17.57 -3.92 0.41
N MET A 116 -17.60 -2.59 0.50
CA MET A 116 -18.14 -1.74 -0.56
C MET A 116 -17.35 -1.91 -1.87
N GLY A 117 -16.02 -1.99 -1.78
CA GLY A 117 -15.15 -2.28 -2.92
C GLY A 117 -15.44 -3.64 -3.56
N ALA A 118 -15.65 -4.69 -2.75
CA ALA A 118 -16.01 -6.03 -3.22
C ALA A 118 -17.34 -6.03 -3.97
N LEU A 119 -18.37 -5.35 -3.45
CA LEU A 119 -19.66 -5.23 -4.10
C LEU A 119 -19.57 -4.47 -5.43
N PHE A 120 -18.79 -3.39 -5.46
CA PHE A 120 -18.56 -2.60 -6.67
C PHE A 120 -17.88 -3.42 -7.78
N LYS A 121 -16.88 -4.24 -7.41
CA LYS A 121 -16.14 -5.11 -8.33
C LYS A 121 -16.84 -6.45 -8.61
N MET A 122 -17.98 -6.69 -7.98
CA MET A 122 -18.74 -7.97 -8.07
C MET A 122 -17.93 -9.19 -7.54
N GLU A 123 -16.99 -8.95 -6.63
CA GLU A 123 -16.18 -9.97 -5.96
C GLU A 123 -16.97 -10.58 -4.78
N PHE A 124 -18.03 -11.34 -5.12
CA PHE A 124 -19.01 -11.79 -4.12
C PHE A 124 -18.47 -12.80 -3.12
N SER A 125 -17.47 -13.61 -3.49
CA SER A 125 -16.79 -14.52 -2.56
C SER A 125 -16.03 -13.72 -1.48
N ILE A 126 -15.34 -12.67 -1.88
CA ILE A 126 -14.64 -11.75 -0.97
C ILE A 126 -15.68 -10.97 -0.15
N ALA A 127 -16.76 -10.50 -0.76
CA ALA A 127 -17.83 -9.80 -0.05
C ALA A 127 -18.43 -10.65 1.08
N LYS A 128 -18.67 -11.95 0.85
CA LYS A 128 -19.12 -12.89 1.88
C LYS A 128 -18.13 -13.00 3.04
N GLN A 129 -16.84 -13.08 2.74
CA GLN A 129 -15.79 -13.16 3.74
C GLN A 129 -15.70 -11.87 4.57
N LEU A 130 -15.79 -10.71 3.94
CA LEU A 130 -15.72 -9.41 4.61
C LEU A 130 -16.97 -9.14 5.46
N ARG A 131 -18.16 -9.59 5.04
CA ARG A 131 -19.43 -9.36 5.73
C ARG A 131 -19.57 -10.13 7.06
N GLN A 132 -18.64 -11.03 7.40
CA GLN A 132 -18.62 -11.71 8.70
C GLN A 132 -18.63 -10.74 9.90
N VAL A 133 -18.29 -9.47 9.69
CA VAL A 133 -18.39 -8.39 10.66
C VAL A 133 -19.37 -7.33 10.12
N ASP A 134 -20.30 -6.87 10.97
CA ASP A 134 -21.21 -5.79 10.63
C ASP A 134 -20.59 -4.40 10.91
N CYS A 135 -20.01 -3.80 9.89
CA CYS A 135 -19.45 -2.46 9.95
C CYS A 135 -20.50 -1.33 9.88
N ASP A 136 -21.74 -1.65 9.50
CA ASP A 136 -22.80 -0.65 9.31
C ASP A 136 -23.39 -0.15 10.65
N ALA A 137 -23.31 -0.98 11.69
CA ALA A 137 -23.77 -0.59 13.02
C ALA A 137 -23.03 0.66 13.54
N GLN A 138 -21.72 0.74 13.33
CA GLN A 138 -20.92 1.91 13.70
C GLN A 138 -21.14 3.07 12.72
N ALA A 139 -21.26 2.80 11.44
CA ALA A 139 -21.52 3.82 10.42
C ALA A 139 -22.80 4.60 10.70
N LYS A 140 -23.87 3.91 11.06
CA LYS A 140 -25.16 4.54 11.44
C LYS A 140 -25.04 5.48 12.62
N LYS A 141 -24.22 5.14 13.63
CA LYS A 141 -24.01 5.98 14.82
C LYS A 141 -23.21 7.24 14.51
N THR A 142 -22.31 7.20 13.54
CA THR A 142 -21.40 8.29 13.19
C THR A 142 -21.85 9.10 11.97
N GLY A 143 -23.01 8.78 11.38
CA GLY A 143 -23.51 9.44 10.16
C GLY A 143 -22.68 9.11 8.91
N GLN A 144 -21.88 8.05 8.96
CA GLN A 144 -21.08 7.59 7.83
C GLN A 144 -21.93 6.73 6.88
N LYS A 145 -21.52 6.68 5.61
CA LYS A 145 -22.14 5.84 4.59
C LYS A 145 -22.16 4.37 5.02
N THR A 146 -23.33 3.75 4.94
CA THR A 146 -23.51 2.31 5.18
C THR A 146 -23.26 1.49 3.91
N THR A 147 -22.94 0.21 4.07
CA THR A 147 -22.85 -0.72 2.94
C THR A 147 -24.17 -0.86 2.20
N ALA A 148 -25.31 -0.82 2.93
CA ALA A 148 -26.65 -0.90 2.33
C ALA A 148 -26.95 0.32 1.44
N GLU A 149 -26.66 1.54 1.90
CA GLU A 149 -26.80 2.76 1.09
C GLU A 149 -25.90 2.72 -0.14
N PHE A 150 -24.65 2.29 0.02
CA PHE A 150 -23.73 2.13 -1.09
C PHE A 150 -24.23 1.11 -2.11
N ALA A 151 -24.66 -0.08 -1.65
CA ALA A 151 -25.17 -1.15 -2.52
C ALA A 151 -26.41 -0.69 -3.31
N LYS A 152 -27.29 0.12 -2.71
CA LYS A 152 -28.44 0.71 -3.38
C LYS A 152 -28.01 1.65 -4.53
N VAL A 153 -27.02 2.51 -4.28
CA VAL A 153 -26.52 3.44 -5.29
C VAL A 153 -25.90 2.72 -6.49
N ILE A 154 -25.18 1.61 -6.27
CA ILE A 154 -24.54 0.84 -7.34
C ILE A 154 -25.40 -0.29 -7.91
N GLY A 155 -26.68 -0.42 -7.49
CA GLY A 155 -27.60 -1.47 -7.98
C GLY A 155 -27.29 -2.87 -7.48
N GLN A 156 -26.53 -3.04 -6.38
CA GLN A 156 -26.12 -4.32 -5.80
C GLN A 156 -26.91 -4.70 -4.53
N GLU A 157 -28.04 -4.06 -4.28
CA GLU A 157 -28.84 -4.27 -3.08
C GLU A 157 -29.32 -5.74 -2.95
N LYS A 158 -29.83 -6.32 -4.03
CA LYS A 158 -30.28 -7.72 -4.05
C LYS A 158 -29.15 -8.69 -3.73
N GLN A 159 -27.96 -8.43 -4.24
CA GLN A 159 -26.78 -9.27 -3.99
C GLN A 159 -26.29 -9.15 -2.55
N LEU A 160 -26.29 -7.96 -1.99
CA LEU A 160 -25.97 -7.76 -0.57
C LEU A 160 -26.97 -8.51 0.32
N GLN A 161 -28.28 -8.41 0.06
CA GLN A 161 -29.32 -9.13 0.80
C GLN A 161 -29.14 -10.65 0.72
N LYS A 162 -28.77 -11.17 -0.45
CA LYS A 162 -28.45 -12.59 -0.61
C LYS A 162 -27.28 -13.01 0.28
N ILE A 163 -26.20 -12.25 0.30
CA ILE A 163 -25.02 -12.51 1.13
C ILE A 163 -25.40 -12.53 2.62
N ILE A 164 -26.18 -11.55 3.07
CA ILE A 164 -26.66 -11.46 4.47
C ILE A 164 -27.46 -12.70 4.84
N LYS A 165 -28.45 -13.08 4.01
CA LYS A 165 -29.31 -14.24 4.25
C LYS A 165 -28.52 -15.56 4.29
N GLU A 166 -27.56 -15.74 3.40
CA GLU A 166 -26.70 -16.93 3.40
C GLU A 166 -25.89 -17.05 4.70
N GLN A 167 -25.39 -15.95 5.23
CA GLN A 167 -24.65 -15.94 6.50
C GLN A 167 -25.55 -16.25 7.71
N GLU A 168 -26.74 -15.66 7.75
CA GLU A 168 -27.72 -15.95 8.81
C GLU A 168 -28.13 -17.43 8.83
N ASN A 169 -28.32 -18.03 7.66
CA ASN A 169 -28.66 -19.46 7.54
C ASN A 169 -27.46 -20.33 7.96
N GLY A 170 -26.23 -19.97 7.60
CA GLY A 170 -25.02 -20.68 8.03
C GLY A 170 -24.83 -20.67 9.56
N LEU A 171 -25.11 -19.55 10.21
CA LEU A 171 -25.07 -19.43 11.67
C LEU A 171 -26.13 -20.26 12.40
N LYS A 172 -27.33 -20.46 11.78
CA LYS A 172 -28.40 -21.32 12.34
C LYS A 172 -28.11 -22.81 12.21
N ALA A 173 -27.32 -23.20 11.19
CA ALA A 173 -27.00 -24.61 10.95
C ALA A 173 -25.88 -25.15 11.89
N VAL A 174 -25.17 -24.29 12.60
CA VAL A 174 -24.06 -24.65 13.51
C VAL A 174 -24.50 -24.70 14.99
N LYS A 175 -25.74 -24.30 15.28
CA LYS A 175 -26.37 -24.43 16.61
C LYS A 175 -27.19 -25.70 16.72
#